data_22002be6621c865f4e54f89a1a16ade4
#
_entry.id   22002be6621c865f4e54f89a1a16ade4
#
_cell.length_a   1.000
_cell.length_b   1.000
_cell.length_c   1.000
_cell.angle_alpha   90.00
_cell.angle_beta   90.00
_cell.angle_gamma   90.00
#
_symmetry.space_group_name_H-M   'P 1'
#
loop_
_entity.id
_entity.type
_entity.pdbx_description
1 polymer ?
#
loop_
_entity_poly.entity_id
_entity_poly.type
_entity_poly.pdbx_seq_one_letter_code
_entity_poly.pdbx_strand_id
1 'polypeptide(L)'
;MMDLPALVSIVDDDESVRESLPDLLKMFGLASQTFSSAEEFLAKDGISRSKCMILDVAMPGMGGPELQKELNRRKIKIPIIFITGLRDEMLRSRLIEQGAITCLIKPFSDAAMLEALNSALQVK
;
A
#
# COMPACT_ATOMS: atom_id res chain seq x y z
N MET A 1 -9.08 21.24 17.60
CA MET A 1 -9.28 20.23 16.54
C MET A 1 -8.32 19.07 16.77
N MET A 2 -8.85 17.86 16.75
CA MET A 2 -8.01 16.67 16.91
C MET A 2 -7.48 16.23 15.57
N ASP A 3 -6.18 16.04 15.49
CA ASP A 3 -5.58 15.44 14.31
C ASP A 3 -5.86 13.94 14.32
N LEU A 4 -6.35 13.42 13.21
CA LEU A 4 -6.51 11.99 13.06
C LEU A 4 -5.14 11.34 12.85
N PRO A 5 -4.90 10.17 13.44
CA PRO A 5 -3.64 9.47 13.17
C PRO A 5 -3.49 9.17 11.69
N ALA A 6 -2.26 9.10 11.23
CA ALA A 6 -1.99 8.70 9.85
C ALA A 6 -2.55 7.30 9.63
N LEU A 7 -3.37 7.14 8.60
CA LEU A 7 -4.01 5.87 8.31
C LEU A 7 -3.36 5.24 7.09
N VAL A 8 -2.84 4.05 7.27
CA VAL A 8 -2.23 3.27 6.20
C VAL A 8 -3.24 2.21 5.75
N SER A 9 -3.55 2.20 4.46
CA SER A 9 -4.44 1.18 3.90
C SER A 9 -3.63 0.01 3.39
N ILE A 10 -3.98 -1.17 3.85
CA ILE A 10 -3.34 -2.42 3.44
C ILE A 10 -4.30 -3.15 2.53
N VAL A 11 -3.92 -3.35 1.27
CA VAL A 11 -4.76 -4.02 0.27
C VAL A 11 -4.04 -5.27 -0.19
N ASP A 12 -4.50 -6.43 0.25
CA ASP A 12 -3.90 -7.72 -0.04
C ASP A 12 -4.95 -8.81 0.13
N ASP A 13 -5.01 -9.74 -0.81
CA ASP A 13 -5.96 -10.85 -0.73
C ASP A 13 -5.51 -11.95 0.22
N ASP A 14 -4.27 -11.89 0.72
CA ASP A 14 -3.73 -12.85 1.67
C ASP A 14 -4.13 -12.48 3.09
N GLU A 15 -4.94 -13.34 3.71
CA GLU A 15 -5.42 -13.11 5.07
C GLU A 15 -4.28 -12.96 6.08
N SER A 16 -3.21 -13.75 5.92
CA SER A 16 -2.09 -13.67 6.87
C SER A 16 -1.40 -12.31 6.84
N VAL A 17 -1.32 -11.68 5.67
CA VAL A 17 -0.78 -10.32 5.55
C VAL A 17 -1.71 -9.32 6.24
N ARG A 18 -3.02 -9.45 6.00
CA ARG A 18 -4.00 -8.55 6.62
C ARG A 18 -4.03 -8.68 8.13
N GLU A 19 -3.65 -9.84 8.67
CA GLU A 19 -3.59 -10.04 10.11
C GLU A 19 -2.29 -9.55 10.72
N SER A 20 -1.16 -9.75 10.06
CA SER A 20 0.15 -9.48 10.62
C SER A 20 0.65 -8.04 10.41
N LEU A 21 0.37 -7.45 9.25
CA LEU A 21 0.84 -6.09 8.96
C LEU A 21 0.29 -5.03 9.91
N PRO A 22 -1.01 -5.07 10.29
CA PRO A 22 -1.50 -4.08 11.24
C PRO A 22 -0.75 -4.07 12.57
N ASP A 23 -0.35 -5.25 13.07
CA ASP A 23 0.42 -5.34 14.30
C ASP A 23 1.78 -4.67 14.16
N LEU A 24 2.44 -4.90 13.03
CA LEU A 24 3.73 -4.27 12.76
C LEU A 24 3.58 -2.75 12.68
N LEU A 25 2.58 -2.26 11.96
CA LEU A 25 2.36 -0.82 11.84
C LEU A 25 2.04 -0.18 13.19
N LYS A 26 1.29 -0.89 14.03
CA LYS A 26 1.00 -0.41 15.37
C LYS A 26 2.27 -0.22 16.19
N MET A 27 3.26 -1.12 16.02
CA MET A 27 4.56 -0.95 16.66
C MET A 27 5.28 0.31 16.21
N PHE A 28 5.00 0.77 14.99
CA PHE A 28 5.57 2.01 14.45
C PHE A 28 4.71 3.24 14.79
N GLY A 29 3.64 3.06 15.57
CA GLY A 29 2.75 4.16 15.94
C GLY A 29 1.75 4.54 14.86
N LEU A 30 1.47 3.65 13.92
CA LEU A 30 0.60 3.92 12.79
C LEU A 30 -0.71 3.15 12.90
N ALA A 31 -1.81 3.83 12.59
CA ALA A 31 -3.11 3.18 12.44
C ALA A 31 -3.25 2.63 11.03
N SER A 32 -4.00 1.56 10.89
CA SER A 32 -4.21 0.93 9.59
C SER A 32 -5.63 0.46 9.39
N GLN A 33 -6.00 0.25 8.14
CA GLN A 33 -7.22 -0.43 7.75
C GLN A 33 -6.88 -1.41 6.65
N THR A 34 -7.61 -2.51 6.58
CA THR A 34 -7.30 -3.58 5.64
C THR A 34 -8.43 -3.80 4.66
N PHE A 35 -8.07 -4.18 3.46
CA PHE A 35 -9.01 -4.52 2.38
C PHE A 35 -8.52 -5.80 1.71
N SER A 36 -9.44 -6.67 1.36
CA SER A 36 -9.09 -7.96 0.74
C SER A 36 -8.96 -7.86 -0.78
N SER A 37 -9.35 -6.73 -1.37
CA SER A 37 -9.27 -6.53 -2.82
C SER A 37 -9.22 -5.05 -3.16
N ALA A 38 -8.78 -4.75 -4.38
CA ALA A 38 -8.80 -3.39 -4.89
C ALA A 38 -10.24 -2.88 -5.02
N GLU A 39 -11.15 -3.75 -5.43
CA GLU A 39 -12.56 -3.41 -5.54
C GLU A 39 -13.15 -2.99 -4.20
N GLU A 40 -12.83 -3.73 -3.14
CA GLU A 40 -13.27 -3.38 -1.79
C GLU A 40 -12.73 -2.03 -1.35
N PHE A 41 -11.45 -1.78 -1.63
CA PHE A 41 -10.81 -0.49 -1.31
C PHE A 41 -11.57 0.67 -1.95
N LEU A 42 -11.90 0.53 -3.23
CA LEU A 42 -12.62 1.57 -3.95
C LEU A 42 -14.06 1.71 -3.47
N ALA A 43 -14.72 0.59 -3.16
CA ALA A 43 -16.13 0.59 -2.75
C ALA A 43 -16.34 1.16 -1.34
N LYS A 44 -15.37 0.96 -0.45
CA LYS A 44 -15.51 1.36 0.96
C LYS A 44 -14.81 2.68 1.28
N ASP A 45 -14.61 3.51 0.27
CA ASP A 45 -14.03 4.84 0.43
C ASP A 45 -12.64 4.82 1.07
N GLY A 46 -11.84 3.83 0.70
CA GLY A 46 -10.46 3.76 1.18
C GLY A 46 -9.65 4.97 0.76
N ILE A 47 -9.99 5.57 -0.39
CA ILE A 47 -9.25 6.70 -0.96
C ILE A 47 -9.21 7.88 -0.01
N SER A 48 -10.35 8.33 0.50
CA SER A 48 -10.42 9.58 1.28
C SER A 48 -9.71 9.47 2.62
N ARG A 49 -9.51 8.26 3.13
CA ARG A 49 -8.97 8.03 4.46
C ARG A 49 -7.49 7.66 4.47
N SER A 50 -6.92 7.38 3.30
CA SER A 50 -5.56 6.84 3.22
C SER A 50 -4.52 7.95 3.15
N LYS A 51 -3.53 7.90 4.01
CA LYS A 51 -2.31 8.71 3.91
C LYS A 51 -1.22 7.97 3.13
N CYS A 52 -1.32 6.65 3.08
CA CYS A 52 -0.36 5.79 2.42
C CYS A 52 -1.03 4.45 2.16
N MET A 53 -0.58 3.72 1.16
CA MET A 53 -1.07 2.38 0.85
C MET A 53 0.05 1.37 0.82
N ILE A 54 -0.20 0.18 1.37
CA ILE A 54 0.61 -1.00 1.13
C ILE A 54 -0.26 -1.88 0.23
N LEU A 55 0.20 -2.15 -0.99
CA LEU A 55 -0.63 -2.74 -2.03
C LEU A 55 0.05 -3.96 -2.64
N ASP A 56 -0.63 -5.09 -2.58
CA ASP A 56 -0.15 -6.31 -3.21
C ASP A 56 -0.24 -6.19 -4.73
N VAL A 57 0.78 -6.69 -5.42
CA VAL A 57 0.82 -6.65 -6.88
C VAL A 57 -0.19 -7.61 -7.50
N ALA A 58 -0.19 -8.87 -7.02
CA ALA A 58 -0.97 -9.93 -7.65
C ALA A 58 -2.21 -10.27 -6.83
N MET A 59 -3.36 -9.84 -7.32
CA MET A 59 -4.66 -10.13 -6.70
C MET A 59 -5.66 -10.53 -7.77
N PRO A 60 -6.61 -11.42 -7.45
CA PRO A 60 -7.69 -11.74 -8.38
C PRO A 60 -8.51 -10.50 -8.73
N GLY A 61 -9.02 -10.44 -9.95
CA GLY A 61 -9.76 -9.27 -10.41
C GLY A 61 -8.82 -8.11 -10.69
N MET A 62 -9.08 -6.96 -10.07
CA MET A 62 -8.19 -5.81 -10.24
C MET A 62 -6.92 -6.01 -9.43
N GLY A 63 -5.78 -6.08 -10.10
CA GLY A 63 -4.48 -6.20 -9.43
C GLY A 63 -3.96 -4.86 -8.93
N GLY A 64 -2.81 -4.91 -8.25
CA GLY A 64 -2.20 -3.69 -7.72
C GLY A 64 -1.86 -2.66 -8.80
N PRO A 65 -1.19 -3.07 -9.90
CA PRO A 65 -0.89 -2.10 -10.97
C PRO A 65 -2.13 -1.47 -11.58
N GLU A 66 -3.22 -2.23 -11.74
CA GLU A 66 -4.47 -1.69 -12.26
C GLU A 66 -5.09 -0.66 -11.30
N LEU A 67 -5.01 -0.94 -9.99
CA LEU A 67 -5.49 0.04 -9.00
C LEU A 67 -4.65 1.32 -9.05
N GLN A 68 -3.33 1.19 -9.18
CA GLN A 68 -2.45 2.35 -9.33
C GLN A 68 -2.86 3.18 -10.55
N LYS A 69 -3.12 2.53 -11.69
CA LYS A 69 -3.55 3.22 -12.90
C LYS A 69 -4.88 3.93 -12.69
N GLU A 70 -5.80 3.30 -11.98
CA GLU A 70 -7.10 3.91 -11.71
C GLU A 70 -6.97 5.15 -10.83
N LEU A 71 -6.12 5.09 -9.80
CA LEU A 71 -5.86 6.25 -8.94
C LEU A 71 -5.19 7.38 -9.73
N ASN A 72 -4.22 7.04 -10.58
CA ASN A 72 -3.57 8.04 -11.44
C ASN A 72 -4.58 8.67 -12.41
N ARG A 73 -5.48 7.87 -12.98
CA ARG A 73 -6.52 8.38 -13.88
C ARG A 73 -7.42 9.38 -13.16
N ARG A 74 -7.72 9.12 -11.90
CA ARG A 74 -8.54 10.01 -11.07
C ARG A 74 -7.76 11.18 -10.51
N LYS A 75 -6.46 11.26 -10.78
CA LYS A 75 -5.54 12.29 -10.26
C LYS A 75 -5.48 12.29 -8.73
N ILE A 76 -5.58 11.10 -8.16
CA ILE A 76 -5.49 10.88 -6.73
C ILE A 76 -4.06 10.48 -6.40
N LYS A 77 -3.42 11.23 -5.50
CA LYS A 77 -2.01 11.03 -5.15
C LYS A 77 -1.88 10.48 -3.73
N ILE A 78 -1.96 9.16 -3.62
CA ILE A 78 -1.69 8.46 -2.37
C ILE A 78 -0.37 7.74 -2.55
N PRO A 79 0.62 7.95 -1.69
CA PRO A 79 1.88 7.21 -1.79
C PRO A 79 1.64 5.71 -1.68
N ILE A 80 2.18 4.93 -2.60
CA ILE A 80 1.97 3.49 -2.67
C ILE A 80 3.27 2.75 -2.44
N ILE A 81 3.26 1.82 -1.49
CA ILE A 81 4.31 0.83 -1.28
C ILE A 81 3.76 -0.48 -1.81
N PHE A 82 4.32 -0.98 -2.90
CA PHE A 82 3.92 -2.29 -3.41
C PHE A 82 4.61 -3.40 -2.65
N ILE A 83 3.92 -4.52 -2.48
CA ILE A 83 4.52 -5.76 -1.97
C ILE A 83 4.21 -6.86 -2.97
N THR A 84 5.16 -7.78 -3.17
CA THR A 84 5.01 -8.85 -4.15
C THR A 84 5.84 -10.06 -3.74
N GLY A 85 5.37 -11.25 -4.11
CA GLY A 85 6.15 -12.47 -3.97
C GLY A 85 7.09 -12.74 -5.14
N LEU A 86 7.04 -11.90 -6.17
CA LEU A 86 7.81 -12.10 -7.39
C LEU A 86 8.95 -11.11 -7.51
N ARG A 87 10.11 -11.61 -7.91
CA ARG A 87 11.27 -10.77 -8.19
C ARG A 87 11.26 -10.43 -9.68
N ASP A 88 10.71 -9.27 -10.01
CA ASP A 88 10.56 -8.81 -11.39
C ASP A 88 11.00 -7.35 -11.45
N GLU A 89 12.24 -7.14 -11.89
CA GLU A 89 12.83 -5.80 -11.93
C GLU A 89 12.17 -4.88 -12.95
N MET A 90 11.68 -5.43 -14.06
CA MET A 90 10.98 -4.62 -15.05
C MET A 90 9.66 -4.10 -14.52
N LEU A 91 8.93 -4.95 -13.83
CA LEU A 91 7.69 -4.55 -13.20
C LEU A 91 7.95 -3.52 -12.11
N ARG A 92 8.95 -3.76 -11.28
CA ARG A 92 9.33 -2.84 -10.20
C ARG A 92 9.62 -1.45 -10.76
N SER A 93 10.45 -1.37 -11.79
CA SER A 93 10.79 -0.10 -12.41
C SER A 93 9.57 0.62 -12.96
N ARG A 94 8.67 -0.14 -13.58
CA ARG A 94 7.45 0.43 -14.16
C ARG A 94 6.52 0.99 -13.09
N LEU A 95 6.37 0.27 -11.98
CA LEU A 95 5.54 0.73 -10.85
C LEU A 95 6.09 2.03 -10.26
N ILE A 96 7.41 2.11 -10.11
CA ILE A 96 8.06 3.31 -9.57
C ILE A 96 7.91 4.48 -10.55
N GLU A 97 8.06 4.23 -11.86
CA GLU A 97 7.83 5.26 -12.87
C GLU A 97 6.42 5.81 -12.82
N GLN A 98 5.45 4.96 -12.45
CA GLN A 98 4.04 5.38 -12.34
C GLN A 98 3.74 6.05 -11.00
N GLY A 99 4.74 6.26 -10.16
CA GLY A 99 4.60 7.03 -8.93
C GLY A 99 4.71 6.26 -7.62
N ALA A 100 4.94 4.96 -7.66
CA ALA A 100 5.08 4.19 -6.42
C ALA A 100 6.34 4.60 -5.66
N ILE A 101 6.26 4.55 -4.34
CA ILE A 101 7.41 4.85 -3.48
C ILE A 101 8.48 3.77 -3.62
N THR A 102 8.06 2.50 -3.54
CA THR A 102 8.96 1.36 -3.71
C THR A 102 8.14 0.10 -3.90
N CYS A 103 8.84 -1.01 -4.14
CA CYS A 103 8.23 -2.33 -4.26
C CYS A 103 9.07 -3.30 -3.44
N LEU A 104 8.51 -3.84 -2.37
CA LEU A 104 9.19 -4.77 -1.48
C LEU A 104 8.83 -6.20 -1.85
N ILE A 105 9.83 -7.08 -1.81
CA ILE A 105 9.64 -8.50 -2.13
C ILE A 105 9.39 -9.27 -0.83
N LYS A 106 8.34 -10.08 -0.82
CA LYS A 106 8.02 -10.94 0.32
C LYS A 106 8.98 -12.13 0.37
N PRO A 107 9.47 -12.51 1.54
CA PRO A 107 9.33 -11.84 2.82
C PRO A 107 10.24 -10.62 2.93
N PHE A 108 9.72 -9.53 3.43
CA PHE A 108 10.51 -8.31 3.65
C PHE A 108 10.79 -8.15 5.14
N SER A 109 11.86 -7.41 5.47
CA SER A 109 12.20 -7.14 6.86
C SER A 109 11.34 -6.02 7.43
N ASP A 110 11.20 -6.00 8.76
CA ASP A 110 10.53 -4.90 9.43
C ASP A 110 11.22 -3.57 9.13
N ALA A 111 12.56 -3.59 9.09
CA ALA A 111 13.35 -2.39 8.79
C ALA A 111 13.06 -1.86 7.38
N ALA A 112 12.94 -2.75 6.38
CA ALA A 112 12.62 -2.34 5.01
C ALA A 112 11.24 -1.70 4.94
N MET A 113 10.26 -2.28 5.63
CA MET A 113 8.91 -1.72 5.67
C MET A 113 8.89 -0.36 6.37
N LEU A 114 9.60 -0.25 7.50
CA LEU A 114 9.67 1.03 8.23
C LEU A 114 10.30 2.12 7.37
N GLU A 115 11.37 1.80 6.66
CA GLU A 115 12.02 2.75 5.77
C GLU A 115 11.06 3.21 4.66
N ALA A 116 10.33 2.27 4.06
CA ALA A 116 9.35 2.58 3.02
C ALA A 116 8.23 3.48 3.56
N LEU A 117 7.72 3.18 4.75
CA LEU A 117 6.67 3.98 5.38
C LEU A 117 7.15 5.39 5.71
N ASN A 118 8.38 5.51 6.21
CA ASN A 118 8.94 6.83 6.48
C ASN A 118 9.03 7.66 5.21
N SER A 119 9.47 7.06 4.12
CA SER A 119 9.53 7.75 2.82
C SER A 119 8.14 8.15 2.34
N ALA A 120 7.17 7.25 2.45
CA ALA A 120 5.81 7.50 1.98
C ALA A 120 5.12 8.61 2.78
N LEU A 121 5.30 8.62 4.09
CA LEU A 121 4.60 9.56 4.97
C LEU A 121 5.27 10.92 5.05
N GLN A 122 6.50 11.06 4.54
CA GLN A 122 7.20 12.33 4.46
C GLN A 122 6.94 13.07 3.15
N VAL A 123 6.25 12.44 2.21
CA VAL A 123 5.91 13.09 0.94
C VAL A 123 4.90 14.21 1.20
N LYS A 124 5.23 15.39 0.70
CA LYS A 124 4.38 16.59 0.88
C LYS A 124 3.57 16.89 -0.35
#